data_6417292a0b5fd9a2e24d03777b7eb4a8
#
_entry.id   6417292a0b5fd9a2e24d03777b7eb4a8
#
_cell.length_a   1.000
_cell.length_b   1.000
_cell.length_c   1.000
_cell.angle_alpha   90.00
_cell.angle_beta   90.00
_cell.angle_gamma   90.00
#
_symmetry.space_group_name_H-M   'P 1'
#
loop_
_entity.id
_entity.type
_entity.pdbx_description
1 polymer ?
#
loop_
_entity_poly.entity_id
_entity_poly.type
_entity_poly.pdbx_seq_one_letter_code
_entity_poly.pdbx_strand_id
1 'polypeptide(L)'
;GGLAALEAASRLIDLGYEVVLAEPAGPGKNAESAPKACEDEMRERLRQSAKALIRERAQVKDIRGFAGDFLADLETAAGPHNEAVGAVILAPALLAQDSDYPVLPETAGNWMMLDQLHGAIAFPAGAPEGFRSLAPDSYVALAVGLQGSGSAAEMAEALNGALKIREKYGARVYVFTGQIKVAEEGLERLYMACRDAGVVFFKFDENLPEFSMEEGRPVIRFVDTLVAQPLELSPELLITDSAHVLPEAMRTLAAEGRVGLDRSGLLQPANVHLQPYQTLREGIFVAGPGRQGPLLFDHELEEARGAVLAVHHFFQGREMEFRDREVIVDQGLCTVCLTCLRYCPHQAIGWTHRVFIHPLACRRCGICAGECPMDAIQITGYADAEVEKRLAEICAGWEKEAASGPRIVVFGCQRSAGMAWEELAQGARREVQGEIKEKQAVQAWGPGTVAFIGLPCAGKLDTDSLLKALAAGADGVLVLACPEENCRAQHGNTYARRRLDEARDYLQEAGLDPGRLRFDSLSSNMVHKLVETIDQFMRDLKA
;
A
#
# COMPACT_ATOMS: atom_id res chain seq x y z
N GLY A 1 16.50 -3.79 10.18
CA GLY A 1 16.91 -3.64 11.57
C GLY A 1 15.81 -3.00 12.41
N GLY A 2 15.95 -3.06 13.72
CA GLY A 2 14.98 -2.61 14.67
C GLY A 2 14.21 -3.76 15.33
N LEU A 3 13.34 -3.43 16.28
CA LEU A 3 12.63 -4.37 17.13
C LEU A 3 11.85 -5.43 16.33
N ALA A 4 11.08 -5.00 15.33
CA ALA A 4 10.27 -5.91 14.51
C ALA A 4 11.14 -6.96 13.76
N ALA A 5 12.32 -6.57 13.27
CA ALA A 5 13.22 -7.50 12.60
C ALA A 5 13.82 -8.53 13.57
N LEU A 6 14.20 -8.09 14.77
CA LEU A 6 14.74 -8.94 15.83
C LEU A 6 13.71 -9.93 16.35
N GLU A 7 12.47 -9.47 16.61
CA GLU A 7 11.37 -10.35 17.04
C GLU A 7 11.03 -11.36 15.95
N ALA A 8 10.90 -10.91 14.68
CA ALA A 8 10.62 -11.81 13.57
C ALA A 8 11.70 -12.89 13.42
N ALA A 9 12.99 -12.52 13.48
CA ALA A 9 14.09 -13.46 13.43
C ALA A 9 14.05 -14.47 14.59
N SER A 10 13.81 -13.99 15.83
CA SER A 10 13.72 -14.83 17.01
C SER A 10 12.59 -15.86 16.91
N ARG A 11 11.40 -15.44 16.44
CA ARG A 11 10.24 -16.34 16.30
C ARG A 11 10.40 -17.34 15.17
N LEU A 12 11.02 -16.95 14.05
CA LEU A 12 11.32 -17.90 12.96
C LEU A 12 12.27 -19.00 13.42
N ILE A 13 13.27 -18.68 14.23
CA ILE A 13 14.18 -19.67 14.82
C ILE A 13 13.44 -20.63 15.75
N ASP A 14 12.53 -20.11 16.58
CA ASP A 14 11.68 -20.93 17.45
C ASP A 14 10.82 -21.92 16.67
N LEU A 15 10.36 -21.53 15.48
CA LEU A 15 9.63 -22.38 14.54
C LEU A 15 10.54 -23.34 13.75
N GLY A 16 11.87 -23.27 13.92
CA GLY A 16 12.82 -24.20 13.34
C GLY A 16 13.48 -23.74 12.03
N TYR A 17 13.18 -22.55 11.54
CA TYR A 17 13.77 -21.99 10.32
C TYR A 17 15.22 -21.53 10.52
N GLU A 18 16.00 -21.57 9.45
CA GLU A 18 17.28 -20.87 9.36
C GLU A 18 17.03 -19.42 8.93
N VAL A 19 17.67 -18.47 9.59
CA VAL A 19 17.41 -17.04 9.39
C VAL A 19 18.70 -16.29 9.11
N VAL A 20 18.67 -15.48 8.05
CA VAL A 20 19.69 -14.46 7.80
C VAL A 20 19.12 -13.10 8.14
N LEU A 21 19.70 -12.43 9.14
CA LEU A 21 19.31 -11.07 9.53
C LEU A 21 20.32 -10.07 8.98
N ALA A 22 19.89 -9.22 8.04
CA ALA A 22 20.69 -8.10 7.55
C ALA A 22 20.40 -6.84 8.38
N GLU A 23 21.40 -6.35 9.09
CA GLU A 23 21.32 -5.12 9.88
C GLU A 23 22.11 -4.00 9.16
N PRO A 24 21.50 -2.87 8.81
CA PRO A 24 22.21 -1.75 8.20
C PRO A 24 23.20 -1.10 9.18
N ALA A 25 24.15 -0.32 8.65
CA ALA A 25 25.12 0.40 9.47
C ALA A 25 24.44 1.54 10.27
N GLY A 26 24.48 1.43 11.58
CA GLY A 26 24.00 2.41 12.54
C GLY A 26 22.55 2.22 12.98
N PRO A 27 22.22 2.55 14.23
CA PRO A 27 20.83 2.69 14.63
C PRO A 27 20.26 3.88 13.85
N GLY A 28 19.08 3.74 13.28
CA GLY A 28 18.28 4.91 12.90
C GLY A 28 18.22 5.81 14.16
N LYS A 29 18.47 7.10 14.01
CA LYS A 29 18.57 8.05 15.14
C LYS A 29 17.33 8.11 16.03
N ASN A 30 16.28 7.38 15.73
CA ASN A 30 14.96 7.46 16.37
C ASN A 30 14.34 6.11 16.75
N ALA A 31 15.13 5.09 17.01
CA ALA A 31 14.61 3.83 17.53
C ALA A 31 14.63 3.80 19.09
N GLU A 32 14.04 4.80 19.73
CA GLU A 32 13.83 4.78 21.19
C GLU A 32 12.45 4.25 21.61
N SER A 33 11.69 3.67 20.70
CA SER A 33 10.39 3.05 21.02
C SER A 33 10.51 1.77 21.85
N ALA A 34 11.66 1.07 21.75
CA ALA A 34 11.96 -0.12 22.55
C ALA A 34 12.99 0.17 23.64
N PRO A 35 12.86 -0.42 24.85
CA PRO A 35 13.97 -0.44 25.78
C PRO A 35 15.17 -1.10 25.10
N LYS A 36 16.26 -0.37 24.93
CA LYS A 36 17.50 -0.84 24.27
C LYS A 36 17.96 -2.20 24.85
N ALA A 37 17.73 -2.41 26.12
CA ALA A 37 17.98 -3.68 26.79
C ALA A 37 17.24 -4.87 26.16
N CYS A 38 16.00 -4.69 25.70
CA CYS A 38 15.23 -5.75 25.05
C CYS A 38 15.80 -6.12 23.67
N GLU A 39 16.17 -5.12 22.89
CA GLU A 39 16.83 -5.37 21.58
C GLU A 39 18.18 -6.05 21.76
N ASP A 40 18.98 -5.63 22.76
CA ASP A 40 20.29 -6.22 23.04
C ASP A 40 20.16 -7.68 23.48
N GLU A 41 19.16 -8.01 24.32
CA GLU A 41 18.85 -9.38 24.71
C GLU A 41 18.45 -10.25 23.51
N MET A 42 17.58 -9.72 22.62
CA MET A 42 17.17 -10.44 21.41
C MET A 42 18.37 -10.68 20.47
N ARG A 43 19.26 -9.69 20.30
CA ARG A 43 20.47 -9.84 19.48
C ARG A 43 21.40 -10.91 20.06
N GLU A 44 21.60 -10.90 21.36
CA GLU A 44 22.46 -11.89 22.01
C GLU A 44 21.90 -13.31 21.87
N ARG A 45 20.58 -13.47 22.03
CA ARG A 45 19.90 -14.75 21.76
C ARG A 45 20.09 -15.23 20.33
N LEU A 46 19.97 -14.33 19.34
CA LEU A 46 20.20 -14.66 17.93
C LEU A 46 21.65 -15.05 17.67
N ARG A 47 22.64 -14.35 18.25
CA ARG A 47 24.08 -14.69 18.13
C ARG A 47 24.41 -16.07 18.67
N GLN A 48 23.72 -16.50 19.72
CA GLN A 48 23.91 -17.81 20.35
C GLN A 48 23.24 -18.96 19.57
N SER A 49 22.35 -18.66 18.63
CA SER A 49 21.63 -19.66 17.85
C SER A 49 22.42 -20.12 16.63
N ALA A 50 22.60 -21.44 16.46
CA ALA A 50 23.20 -22.02 15.26
C ALA A 50 22.34 -21.83 13.99
N LYS A 51 21.07 -21.44 14.12
CA LYS A 51 20.14 -21.20 13.02
C LYS A 51 20.06 -19.73 12.60
N ALA A 52 20.75 -18.82 13.29
CA ALA A 52 20.79 -17.42 12.95
C ALA A 52 22.14 -17.01 12.38
N LEU A 53 22.09 -16.29 11.28
CA LEU A 53 23.24 -15.62 10.70
C LEU A 53 22.97 -14.12 10.67
N ILE A 54 23.70 -13.36 11.51
CA ILE A 54 23.58 -11.90 11.53
C ILE A 54 24.63 -11.31 10.62
N ARG A 55 24.20 -10.57 9.60
CA ARG A 55 25.03 -9.76 8.72
C ARG A 55 25.02 -8.31 9.20
N GLU A 56 25.95 -7.98 10.07
CA GLU A 56 26.11 -6.62 10.59
C GLU A 56 26.61 -5.67 9.50
N ARG A 57 26.13 -4.42 9.52
CA ARG A 57 26.44 -3.38 8.52
C ARG A 57 26.19 -3.84 7.09
N ALA A 58 25.12 -4.61 6.92
CA ALA A 58 24.71 -5.17 5.64
C ALA A 58 23.49 -4.43 5.10
N GLN A 59 23.57 -3.98 3.85
CA GLN A 59 22.48 -3.36 3.12
C GLN A 59 22.02 -4.29 2.02
N VAL A 60 20.73 -4.64 1.99
CA VAL A 60 20.12 -5.34 0.87
C VAL A 60 20.02 -4.38 -0.31
N LYS A 61 20.61 -4.73 -1.45
CA LYS A 61 20.59 -3.93 -2.67
C LYS A 61 19.54 -4.40 -3.64
N ASP A 62 19.37 -5.70 -3.81
CA ASP A 62 18.40 -6.30 -4.71
C ASP A 62 17.90 -7.64 -4.16
N ILE A 63 16.69 -8.03 -4.58
CA ILE A 63 16.10 -9.33 -4.29
C ILE A 63 15.64 -9.93 -5.61
N ARG A 64 16.43 -10.84 -6.16
CA ARG A 64 16.16 -11.54 -7.41
C ARG A 64 15.47 -12.88 -7.15
N GLY A 65 14.89 -13.49 -8.18
CA GLY A 65 14.23 -14.78 -8.08
C GLY A 65 12.76 -14.70 -7.70
N PHE A 66 12.23 -15.75 -7.14
CA PHE A 66 10.80 -15.93 -6.86
C PHE A 66 10.59 -16.66 -5.52
N ALA A 67 9.35 -16.74 -5.10
CA ALA A 67 8.93 -17.41 -3.88
C ALA A 67 9.50 -18.83 -3.77
N GLY A 68 10.22 -19.09 -2.69
CA GLY A 68 10.94 -20.36 -2.46
C GLY A 68 12.39 -20.40 -2.97
N ASP A 69 12.78 -19.47 -3.86
CA ASP A 69 14.12 -19.42 -4.47
C ASP A 69 14.53 -17.96 -4.76
N PHE A 70 14.69 -17.18 -3.70
CA PHE A 70 15.22 -15.82 -3.80
C PHE A 70 16.74 -15.80 -3.62
N LEU A 71 17.38 -14.87 -4.32
CA LEU A 71 18.76 -14.49 -4.12
C LEU A 71 18.79 -13.02 -3.69
N ALA A 72 19.14 -12.77 -2.43
CA ALA A 72 19.30 -11.43 -1.89
C ALA A 72 20.74 -10.96 -2.07
N ASP A 73 20.94 -9.85 -2.76
CA ASP A 73 22.22 -9.23 -2.97
C ASP A 73 22.48 -8.24 -1.82
N LEU A 74 23.51 -8.53 -1.03
CA LEU A 74 23.90 -7.75 0.14
C LEU A 74 25.20 -6.98 -0.15
N GLU A 75 25.26 -5.73 0.26
CA GLU A 75 26.49 -4.99 0.39
C GLU A 75 26.90 -4.99 1.87
N THR A 76 28.05 -5.56 2.17
CA THR A 76 28.58 -5.67 3.53
C THR A 76 29.90 -4.93 3.67
N ALA A 77 30.39 -4.74 4.91
CA ALA A 77 31.70 -4.14 5.15
C ALA A 77 32.86 -4.94 4.50
N ALA A 78 32.65 -6.23 4.23
CA ALA A 78 33.63 -7.11 3.56
C ALA A 78 33.48 -7.15 2.03
N GLY A 79 32.50 -6.43 1.47
CA GLY A 79 32.16 -6.38 0.05
C GLY A 79 30.80 -7.02 -0.28
N PRO A 80 30.48 -7.15 -1.57
CA PRO A 80 29.23 -7.75 -2.02
C PRO A 80 29.12 -9.23 -1.64
N HIS A 81 27.93 -9.64 -1.22
CA HIS A 81 27.63 -11.00 -0.80
C HIS A 81 26.21 -11.38 -1.21
N ASN A 82 25.96 -12.65 -1.52
CA ASN A 82 24.65 -13.14 -1.92
C ASN A 82 24.14 -14.18 -0.93
N GLU A 83 22.86 -14.09 -0.57
CA GLU A 83 22.19 -15.06 0.30
C GLU A 83 21.00 -15.69 -0.44
N ALA A 84 20.98 -17.02 -0.49
CA ALA A 84 19.84 -17.76 -1.03
C ALA A 84 18.81 -17.99 0.08
N VAL A 85 17.57 -17.52 -0.12
CA VAL A 85 16.51 -17.60 0.88
C VAL A 85 15.17 -17.96 0.26
N GLY A 86 14.34 -18.70 0.98
CA GLY A 86 13.00 -19.10 0.51
C GLY A 86 11.94 -18.00 0.63
N ALA A 87 12.10 -17.07 1.58
CA ALA A 87 11.22 -15.92 1.77
C ALA A 87 11.99 -14.74 2.37
N VAL A 88 11.44 -13.54 2.24
CA VAL A 88 12.02 -12.30 2.77
C VAL A 88 11.00 -11.54 3.59
N ILE A 89 11.40 -11.06 4.77
CA ILE A 89 10.61 -10.11 5.57
C ILE A 89 11.32 -8.75 5.53
N LEU A 90 10.65 -7.74 5.00
CA LEU A 90 11.11 -6.35 5.04
C LEU A 90 10.55 -5.71 6.32
N ALA A 91 11.41 -5.46 7.28
CA ALA A 91 11.07 -4.83 8.55
C ALA A 91 12.02 -3.64 8.83
N PRO A 92 11.93 -2.56 8.03
CA PRO A 92 12.77 -1.38 8.23
C PRO A 92 12.28 -0.57 9.43
N ALA A 93 13.24 -0.02 10.19
CA ALA A 93 12.97 1.10 11.07
C ALA A 93 12.75 2.36 10.22
N LEU A 94 11.93 3.26 10.69
CA LEU A 94 11.74 4.57 10.07
C LEU A 94 12.85 5.54 10.51
N LEU A 95 13.10 6.51 9.66
CA LEU A 95 13.94 7.65 10.00
C LEU A 95 13.04 8.85 10.32
N ALA A 96 13.26 9.51 11.43
CA ALA A 96 12.71 10.83 11.61
C ALA A 96 13.46 11.78 10.67
N GLN A 97 12.71 12.58 9.98
CA GLN A 97 13.19 13.62 9.10
C GLN A 97 12.63 14.94 9.61
N ASP A 98 13.44 15.99 9.52
CA ASP A 98 12.93 17.33 9.76
C ASP A 98 11.74 17.57 8.83
N SER A 99 10.69 18.06 9.42
CA SER A 99 9.43 18.29 8.75
C SER A 99 9.53 19.57 7.91
N ASP A 100 8.98 19.54 6.70
CA ASP A 100 8.78 20.74 5.91
C ASP A 100 7.75 21.70 6.55
N TYR A 101 7.10 21.26 7.62
CA TYR A 101 6.09 22.00 8.36
C TYR A 101 6.07 21.58 9.85
N PRO A 102 6.15 22.51 10.81
CA PRO A 102 6.32 23.96 10.61
C PRO A 102 7.73 24.33 10.18
N VAL A 103 7.85 25.30 9.29
CA VAL A 103 9.16 25.86 8.90
C VAL A 103 9.62 26.82 9.99
N LEU A 104 10.38 26.32 10.96
CA LEU A 104 10.97 27.11 12.04
C LEU A 104 12.50 27.08 11.95
N PRO A 105 13.19 28.15 12.36
CA PRO A 105 14.65 28.17 12.33
C PRO A 105 15.23 27.10 13.27
N GLU A 106 16.14 26.27 12.81
CA GLU A 106 16.83 25.21 13.61
C GLU A 106 17.52 25.76 14.89
N THR A 107 17.84 27.05 14.90
CA THR A 107 18.50 27.74 16.04
C THR A 107 17.54 28.27 17.09
N ALA A 108 16.24 28.06 16.94
CA ALA A 108 15.25 28.53 17.91
C ALA A 108 15.33 27.69 19.19
N GLY A 109 15.92 28.22 20.25
CA GLY A 109 16.03 27.54 21.54
C GLY A 109 14.70 27.22 22.23
N ASN A 110 13.58 27.66 21.63
CA ASN A 110 12.20 27.50 22.13
C ASN A 110 11.37 26.50 21.30
N TRP A 111 12.02 25.67 20.52
CA TRP A 111 11.41 24.61 19.72
C TRP A 111 12.20 23.32 19.83
N MET A 112 11.49 22.19 19.81
CA MET A 112 12.06 20.85 19.78
C MET A 112 11.10 19.84 19.12
N MET A 113 11.65 18.72 18.69
CA MET A 113 10.88 17.60 18.18
C MET A 113 10.31 16.74 19.31
N LEU A 114 9.17 16.08 19.04
CA LEU A 114 8.49 15.23 20.02
C LEU A 114 9.35 14.04 20.46
N ASP A 115 10.11 13.43 19.55
CA ASP A 115 11.02 12.31 19.81
C ASP A 115 12.17 12.67 20.80
N GLN A 116 12.49 13.95 20.94
CA GLN A 116 13.48 14.45 21.89
C GLN A 116 12.90 14.66 23.30
N LEU A 117 11.58 14.68 23.42
CA LEU A 117 10.89 15.07 24.63
C LEU A 117 11.18 14.12 25.81
N HIS A 118 11.18 12.81 25.57
CA HIS A 118 11.50 11.84 26.61
C HIS A 118 12.90 12.05 27.19
N GLY A 119 13.88 12.23 26.30
CA GLY A 119 15.26 12.53 26.68
C GLY A 119 15.39 13.85 27.45
N ALA A 120 14.66 14.90 27.02
CA ALA A 120 14.65 16.20 27.70
C ALA A 120 14.05 16.12 29.12
N ILE A 121 12.99 15.33 29.32
CA ILE A 121 12.39 15.12 30.64
C ILE A 121 13.33 14.34 31.57
N ALA A 122 14.05 13.35 31.06
CA ALA A 122 14.99 12.52 31.80
C ALA A 122 16.30 13.28 32.10
N PHE A 123 16.83 14.02 31.15
CA PHE A 123 18.11 14.74 31.22
C PHE A 123 17.97 16.22 30.80
N PRO A 124 17.33 17.05 31.64
CA PRO A 124 17.01 18.43 31.27
C PRO A 124 18.23 19.31 30.91
N ALA A 125 19.41 18.98 31.42
CA ALA A 125 20.64 19.75 31.16
C ALA A 125 21.04 19.81 29.67
N GLY A 126 20.69 18.77 28.91
CA GLY A 126 20.94 18.68 27.46
C GLY A 126 19.80 19.20 26.58
N ALA A 127 18.68 19.61 27.18
CA ALA A 127 17.50 20.06 26.45
C ALA A 127 17.67 21.51 25.92
N PRO A 128 16.85 21.91 24.93
CA PRO A 128 16.78 23.29 24.46
C PRO A 128 16.52 24.30 25.58
N GLU A 129 16.90 25.55 25.37
CA GLU A 129 16.79 26.61 26.40
C GLU A 129 15.35 26.80 26.86
N GLY A 130 14.39 26.82 25.93
CA GLY A 130 12.96 26.93 26.25
C GLY A 130 12.45 25.81 27.16
N PHE A 131 12.97 24.58 27.03
CA PHE A 131 12.66 23.49 27.96
C PHE A 131 13.29 23.66 29.33
N ARG A 132 14.57 24.11 29.37
CA ARG A 132 15.29 24.31 30.63
C ARG A 132 14.78 25.49 31.45
N SER A 133 14.15 26.46 30.81
CA SER A 133 13.58 27.68 31.42
C SER A 133 12.13 27.50 31.86
N LEU A 134 11.53 26.32 31.72
CA LEU A 134 10.15 26.06 32.13
C LEU A 134 9.95 26.34 33.64
N ALA A 135 8.94 27.13 33.94
CA ALA A 135 8.54 27.53 35.27
C ALA A 135 7.01 27.31 35.43
N PRO A 136 6.49 27.37 36.65
CA PRO A 136 5.05 27.38 36.88
C PRO A 136 4.37 28.46 36.02
N ASP A 137 3.24 28.09 35.41
CA ASP A 137 2.47 28.93 34.49
C ASP A 137 3.13 29.26 33.12
N SER A 138 4.31 28.72 32.79
CA SER A 138 4.84 28.77 31.42
C SER A 138 3.85 28.10 30.44
N TYR A 139 3.74 28.67 29.23
CA TYR A 139 2.92 28.09 28.17
C TYR A 139 3.74 27.11 27.31
N VAL A 140 3.31 25.89 27.20
CA VAL A 140 3.93 24.85 26.35
C VAL A 140 2.88 24.34 25.36
N ALA A 141 3.24 24.34 24.08
CA ALA A 141 2.41 23.80 23.03
C ALA A 141 3.03 22.52 22.44
N LEU A 142 2.23 21.47 22.31
CA LEU A 142 2.56 20.27 21.55
C LEU A 142 1.66 20.23 20.31
N ALA A 143 2.24 20.03 19.13
CA ALA A 143 1.48 19.90 17.90
C ALA A 143 1.77 18.53 17.26
N VAL A 144 0.72 17.72 17.07
CA VAL A 144 0.79 16.31 16.63
C VAL A 144 -0.16 16.06 15.49
N GLY A 145 0.30 15.33 14.49
CA GLY A 145 -0.46 15.03 13.27
C GLY A 145 -0.39 16.13 12.22
N LEU A 146 0.66 16.96 12.28
CA LEU A 146 0.91 18.04 11.31
C LEU A 146 1.27 17.50 9.91
N GLN A 147 1.90 16.32 9.85
CA GLN A 147 2.37 15.67 8.62
C GLN A 147 1.37 14.60 8.09
N GLY A 148 0.13 14.69 8.51
CA GLY A 148 -0.91 13.73 8.17
C GLY A 148 -1.81 13.44 9.36
N SER A 149 -2.35 12.22 9.45
CA SER A 149 -3.26 11.90 10.57
C SER A 149 -2.56 11.61 11.91
N GLY A 150 -1.23 11.65 11.97
CA GLY A 150 -0.43 11.20 13.13
C GLY A 150 -0.55 9.69 13.38
N SER A 151 0.10 9.17 14.41
CA SER A 151 0.00 7.77 14.86
C SER A 151 -0.44 7.69 16.33
N ALA A 152 -0.85 6.50 16.77
CA ALA A 152 -1.16 6.25 18.19
C ALA A 152 0.11 6.35 19.07
N ALA A 153 1.28 5.99 18.50
CA ALA A 153 2.56 6.10 19.21
C ALA A 153 2.95 7.57 19.46
N GLU A 154 2.85 8.43 18.44
CA GLU A 154 3.09 9.87 18.59
C GLU A 154 2.09 10.50 19.56
N MET A 155 0.82 10.10 19.51
CA MET A 155 -0.18 10.56 20.47
C MET A 155 0.16 10.12 21.91
N ALA A 156 0.58 8.86 22.09
CA ALA A 156 1.01 8.36 23.40
C ALA A 156 2.20 9.15 23.97
N GLU A 157 3.17 9.45 23.11
CA GLU A 157 4.33 10.23 23.51
C GLU A 157 3.95 11.66 23.89
N ALA A 158 3.10 12.31 23.08
CA ALA A 158 2.60 13.65 23.34
C ALA A 158 1.79 13.72 24.66
N LEU A 159 0.88 12.76 24.90
CA LEU A 159 0.08 12.70 26.13
C LEU A 159 0.96 12.46 27.35
N ASN A 160 1.89 11.49 27.31
CA ASN A 160 2.85 11.25 28.40
C ASN A 160 3.73 12.46 28.66
N GLY A 161 4.22 13.09 27.62
CA GLY A 161 5.03 14.30 27.73
C GLY A 161 4.25 15.48 28.31
N ALA A 162 3.04 15.72 27.81
CA ALA A 162 2.15 16.76 28.31
C ALA A 162 1.84 16.61 29.80
N LEU A 163 1.49 15.38 30.23
CA LEU A 163 1.21 15.08 31.64
C LEU A 163 2.44 15.31 32.51
N LYS A 164 3.60 14.78 32.13
CA LYS A 164 4.86 14.96 32.87
C LYS A 164 5.30 16.43 32.96
N ILE A 165 5.15 17.20 31.87
CA ILE A 165 5.45 18.63 31.87
C ILE A 165 4.52 19.34 32.85
N ARG A 166 3.23 19.04 32.81
CA ARG A 166 2.25 19.61 33.73
C ARG A 166 2.56 19.32 35.19
N GLU A 167 2.82 18.05 35.50
CA GLU A 167 3.09 17.60 36.87
C GLU A 167 4.43 18.10 37.42
N LYS A 168 5.50 18.04 36.61
CA LYS A 168 6.86 18.35 37.08
C LYS A 168 7.16 19.83 37.14
N TYR A 169 6.67 20.60 36.14
CA TYR A 169 7.00 22.02 35.98
C TYR A 169 5.84 22.97 36.31
N GLY A 170 4.62 22.48 36.49
CA GLY A 170 3.42 23.30 36.69
C GLY A 170 3.02 24.14 35.47
N ALA A 171 3.60 23.87 34.31
CA ALA A 171 3.37 24.63 33.08
C ALA A 171 1.94 24.42 32.55
N ARG A 172 1.41 25.38 31.82
CA ARG A 172 0.14 25.28 31.09
C ARG A 172 0.40 24.62 29.75
N VAL A 173 -0.19 23.45 29.55
CA VAL A 173 0.08 22.64 28.36
C VAL A 173 -1.12 22.63 27.41
N TYR A 174 -0.84 22.90 26.15
CA TYR A 174 -1.79 22.93 25.05
C TYR A 174 -1.38 21.89 24.00
N VAL A 175 -2.32 21.03 23.59
CA VAL A 175 -2.08 20.00 22.57
C VAL A 175 -2.92 20.32 21.35
N PHE A 176 -2.26 20.54 20.22
CA PHE A 176 -2.87 20.75 18.90
C PHE A 176 -2.86 19.43 18.14
N THR A 177 -4.00 18.96 17.67
CA THR A 177 -4.10 17.72 16.91
C THR A 177 -5.34 17.69 16.00
N GLY A 178 -5.22 17.10 14.83
CA GLY A 178 -6.37 16.86 13.96
C GLY A 178 -7.29 15.76 14.52
N GLN A 179 -6.70 14.68 15.03
CA GLN A 179 -7.44 13.54 15.58
C GLN A 179 -6.79 13.05 16.86
N ILE A 180 -7.60 12.86 17.90
CA ILE A 180 -7.14 12.27 19.16
C ILE A 180 -7.17 10.74 19.00
N LYS A 181 -6.02 10.14 18.68
CA LYS A 181 -5.89 8.69 18.46
C LYS A 181 -5.65 7.96 19.77
N VAL A 182 -6.73 7.60 20.46
CA VAL A 182 -6.73 6.95 21.80
C VAL A 182 -7.42 5.58 21.82
N ALA A 183 -7.65 4.99 20.65
CA ALA A 183 -8.29 3.67 20.55
C ALA A 183 -7.44 2.51 21.09
N GLU A 184 -6.12 2.73 21.23
CA GLU A 184 -5.20 1.73 21.74
C GLU A 184 -5.28 1.60 23.27
N GLU A 185 -4.91 0.42 23.77
CA GLU A 185 -5.05 0.10 25.20
C GLU A 185 -4.33 1.12 26.10
N GLY A 186 -5.07 1.68 27.04
CA GLY A 186 -4.57 2.63 28.02
C GLY A 186 -4.51 4.09 27.55
N LEU A 187 -4.55 4.39 26.24
CA LEU A 187 -4.41 5.78 25.75
C LEU A 187 -5.61 6.65 26.13
N GLU A 188 -6.82 6.11 26.14
CA GLU A 188 -7.98 6.88 26.58
C GLU A 188 -7.86 7.29 28.05
N ARG A 189 -7.39 6.38 28.92
CA ARG A 189 -7.13 6.70 30.32
C ARG A 189 -6.05 7.78 30.48
N LEU A 190 -5.00 7.71 29.67
CA LEU A 190 -3.94 8.71 29.66
C LEU A 190 -4.46 10.07 29.18
N TYR A 191 -5.29 10.09 28.13
CA TYR A 191 -5.96 11.30 27.66
C TYR A 191 -6.85 11.92 28.74
N MET A 192 -7.64 11.12 29.44
CA MET A 192 -8.46 11.59 30.54
C MET A 192 -7.60 12.14 31.68
N ALA A 193 -6.50 11.49 32.05
CA ALA A 193 -5.56 11.98 33.06
C ALA A 193 -4.96 13.35 32.65
N CYS A 194 -4.62 13.54 31.37
CA CYS A 194 -4.17 14.83 30.86
C CYS A 194 -5.24 15.92 31.05
N ARG A 195 -6.49 15.63 30.73
CA ARG A 195 -7.60 16.58 30.90
C ARG A 195 -7.84 16.92 32.36
N ASP A 196 -7.83 15.93 33.23
CA ASP A 196 -7.99 16.12 34.68
C ASP A 196 -6.84 16.95 35.28
N ALA A 197 -5.62 16.81 34.74
CA ALA A 197 -4.47 17.65 35.09
C ALA A 197 -4.54 19.08 34.49
N GLY A 198 -5.55 19.37 33.65
CA GLY A 198 -5.73 20.69 33.04
C GLY A 198 -4.96 20.93 31.74
N VAL A 199 -4.59 19.86 31.02
CA VAL A 199 -4.10 19.96 29.63
C VAL A 199 -5.26 20.33 28.71
N VAL A 200 -5.08 21.33 27.86
CA VAL A 200 -6.07 21.83 26.92
C VAL A 200 -5.79 21.28 25.53
N PHE A 201 -6.84 20.79 24.85
CA PHE A 201 -6.72 20.23 23.51
C PHE A 201 -7.44 21.11 22.50
N PHE A 202 -6.71 21.52 21.46
CA PHE A 202 -7.23 22.20 20.29
C PHE A 202 -7.23 21.25 19.10
N LYS A 203 -8.40 21.10 18.48
CA LYS A 203 -8.54 20.33 17.25
C LYS A 203 -8.46 21.22 16.04
N PHE A 204 -7.71 20.80 15.04
CA PHE A 204 -7.72 21.36 13.70
C PHE A 204 -8.27 20.32 12.71
N ASP A 205 -8.80 20.79 11.60
CA ASP A 205 -9.30 20.00 10.47
C ASP A 205 -8.35 20.16 9.26
N GLU A 206 -8.90 20.46 8.08
CA GLU A 206 -8.12 20.70 6.87
C GLU A 206 -7.25 21.97 6.96
N ASN A 207 -7.59 22.90 7.86
CA ASN A 207 -6.82 24.12 8.08
C ASN A 207 -5.82 23.91 9.21
N LEU A 208 -4.57 23.65 8.84
CA LEU A 208 -3.48 23.49 9.79
C LEU A 208 -3.19 24.81 10.53
N PRO A 209 -2.77 24.75 11.82
CA PRO A 209 -2.28 25.93 12.54
C PRO A 209 -1.07 26.55 11.83
N GLU A 210 -1.02 27.86 11.72
CA GLU A 210 0.14 28.58 11.21
C GLU A 210 1.16 28.80 12.32
N PHE A 211 2.43 28.48 12.04
CA PHE A 211 3.53 28.63 12.98
C PHE A 211 4.52 29.68 12.48
N SER A 212 4.93 30.59 13.36
CA SER A 212 5.93 31.62 13.08
C SER A 212 6.83 31.83 14.28
N MET A 213 7.95 32.55 14.06
CA MET A 213 8.81 33.03 15.13
C MET A 213 8.74 34.54 15.15
N GLU A 214 8.29 35.13 16.24
CA GLU A 214 8.18 36.57 16.44
C GLU A 214 8.95 36.97 17.70
N GLU A 215 9.86 37.91 17.59
CA GLU A 215 10.72 38.38 18.70
C GLU A 215 11.44 37.24 19.46
N GLY A 216 11.80 36.15 18.73
CA GLY A 216 12.46 34.96 19.30
C GLY A 216 11.55 33.98 20.04
N ARG A 217 10.23 34.15 19.93
CA ARG A 217 9.23 33.21 20.50
C ARG A 217 8.39 32.57 19.42
N PRO A 218 7.98 31.31 19.59
CA PRO A 218 7.00 30.68 18.71
C PRO A 218 5.63 31.36 18.83
N VAL A 219 4.97 31.57 17.70
CA VAL A 219 3.59 32.07 17.63
C VAL A 219 2.77 31.09 16.80
N ILE A 220 1.62 30.67 17.33
CA ILE A 220 0.69 29.73 16.71
C ILE A 220 -0.60 30.47 16.43
N ARG A 221 -0.98 30.60 15.16
CA ARG A 221 -2.26 31.15 14.73
C ARG A 221 -3.15 30.04 14.21
N PHE A 222 -4.35 29.93 14.73
CA PHE A 222 -5.29 28.87 14.37
C PHE A 222 -6.74 29.32 14.51
N VAL A 223 -7.64 28.58 13.88
CA VAL A 223 -9.07 28.75 14.08
C VAL A 223 -9.56 27.62 14.97
N ASP A 224 -10.07 27.96 16.15
CA ASP A 224 -10.69 26.95 17.02
C ASP A 224 -12.00 26.46 16.40
N THR A 225 -12.12 25.14 16.23
CA THR A 225 -13.29 24.52 15.55
C THR A 225 -14.59 24.61 16.34
N LEU A 226 -14.53 24.85 17.66
CA LEU A 226 -15.70 24.95 18.52
C LEU A 226 -16.24 26.37 18.60
N VAL A 227 -15.35 27.37 18.69
CA VAL A 227 -15.72 28.79 18.78
C VAL A 227 -15.76 29.47 17.42
N ALA A 228 -15.19 28.83 16.38
CA ALA A 228 -15.08 29.35 15.01
C ALA A 228 -14.44 30.77 14.94
N GLN A 229 -13.47 31.04 15.81
CA GLN A 229 -12.75 32.31 15.86
C GLN A 229 -11.25 32.11 15.70
N PRO A 230 -10.55 33.04 15.05
CA PRO A 230 -9.11 33.03 15.00
C PRO A 230 -8.52 33.32 16.40
N LEU A 231 -7.61 32.48 16.82
CA LEU A 231 -6.88 32.59 18.08
C LEU A 231 -5.37 32.64 17.81
N GLU A 232 -4.66 33.25 18.72
CA GLU A 232 -3.21 33.31 18.71
C GLU A 232 -2.66 32.86 20.07
N LEU A 233 -1.64 32.00 20.06
CA LEU A 233 -0.93 31.56 21.24
C LEU A 233 0.57 31.73 21.02
N SER A 234 1.25 32.31 22.00
CA SER A 234 2.73 32.47 22.02
C SER A 234 3.31 31.65 23.17
N PRO A 235 3.65 30.36 22.95
CA PRO A 235 4.22 29.51 23.99
C PRO A 235 5.72 29.84 24.22
N GLU A 236 6.22 29.57 25.44
CA GLU A 236 7.63 29.55 25.75
C GLU A 236 8.37 28.40 25.11
N LEU A 237 7.65 27.27 24.85
CA LEU A 237 8.18 26.11 24.19
C LEU A 237 7.15 25.53 23.23
N LEU A 238 7.55 25.31 22.00
CA LEU A 238 6.80 24.54 20.99
C LEU A 238 7.45 23.17 20.78
N ILE A 239 6.64 22.11 20.79
CA ILE A 239 7.05 20.74 20.51
C ILE A 239 6.22 20.23 19.35
N THR A 240 6.87 19.75 18.28
CA THR A 240 6.19 19.26 17.08
C THR A 240 6.55 17.82 16.77
N ASP A 241 5.66 17.10 16.10
CA ASP A 241 5.96 15.79 15.57
C ASP A 241 6.99 15.85 14.43
N SER A 242 7.66 14.73 14.19
CA SER A 242 8.62 14.53 13.10
C SER A 242 7.95 13.80 11.94
N ALA A 243 8.39 14.07 10.72
CA ALA A 243 8.06 13.22 9.60
C ALA A 243 8.80 11.87 9.73
N HIS A 244 8.07 10.76 9.61
CA HIS A 244 8.65 9.43 9.65
C HIS A 244 8.67 8.82 8.24
N VAL A 245 9.86 8.60 7.71
CA VAL A 245 10.06 8.13 6.33
C VAL A 245 10.85 6.83 6.27
N LEU A 246 10.63 6.04 5.24
CA LEU A 246 11.48 4.90 4.94
C LEU A 246 12.91 5.38 4.58
N PRO A 247 13.96 4.67 5.04
CA PRO A 247 15.31 4.92 4.57
C PRO A 247 15.39 4.86 3.04
N GLU A 248 16.22 5.73 2.44
CA GLU A 248 16.40 5.81 0.98
C GLU A 248 16.73 4.44 0.36
N ALA A 249 17.62 3.69 1.02
CA ALA A 249 17.97 2.34 0.58
C ALA A 249 16.77 1.39 0.54
N MET A 250 15.80 1.55 1.45
CA MET A 250 14.59 0.74 1.44
C MET A 250 13.61 1.20 0.36
N ARG A 251 13.50 2.50 0.10
CA ARG A 251 12.70 3.03 -1.02
C ARG A 251 13.24 2.55 -2.37
N THR A 252 14.56 2.58 -2.55
CA THR A 252 15.24 2.04 -3.74
C THR A 252 14.98 0.55 -3.89
N LEU A 253 15.18 -0.22 -2.81
CA LEU A 253 14.92 -1.67 -2.79
C LEU A 253 13.45 -1.98 -3.11
N ALA A 254 12.50 -1.21 -2.59
CA ALA A 254 11.08 -1.39 -2.88
C ALA A 254 10.77 -1.12 -4.36
N ALA A 255 11.33 -0.05 -4.94
CA ALA A 255 11.15 0.29 -6.35
C ALA A 255 11.76 -0.78 -7.28
N GLU A 256 13.00 -1.21 -7.06
CA GLU A 256 13.69 -2.22 -7.84
C GLU A 256 13.09 -3.61 -7.62
N GLY A 257 12.81 -3.95 -6.37
CA GLY A 257 12.18 -5.21 -5.95
C GLY A 257 10.69 -5.32 -6.29
N ARG A 258 10.09 -4.26 -6.85
CA ARG A 258 8.65 -4.15 -7.17
C ARG A 258 7.75 -4.44 -5.98
N VAL A 259 8.16 -3.96 -4.82
CA VAL A 259 7.31 -3.86 -3.63
C VAL A 259 6.62 -2.50 -3.68
N GLY A 260 5.29 -2.50 -3.63
CA GLY A 260 4.50 -1.25 -3.68
C GLY A 260 4.77 -0.37 -2.47
N LEU A 261 4.70 0.95 -2.67
CA LEU A 261 4.59 1.92 -1.60
C LEU A 261 3.18 2.51 -1.61
N ASP A 262 2.65 2.82 -0.44
CA ASP A 262 1.38 3.53 -0.29
C ASP A 262 1.55 5.05 -0.49
N ARG A 263 0.46 5.82 -0.34
CA ARG A 263 0.48 7.30 -0.49
C ARG A 263 1.36 8.00 0.53
N SER A 264 1.59 7.37 1.67
CA SER A 264 2.47 7.89 2.72
C SER A 264 3.94 7.51 2.50
N GLY A 265 4.25 6.77 1.42
CA GLY A 265 5.60 6.30 1.10
C GLY A 265 6.04 5.11 1.95
N LEU A 266 5.12 4.41 2.62
CA LEU A 266 5.39 3.20 3.40
C LEU A 266 5.19 1.93 2.55
N LEU A 267 5.72 0.79 3.01
CA LEU A 267 5.63 -0.49 2.32
C LEU A 267 4.17 -0.98 2.27
N GLN A 268 3.65 -1.16 1.07
CA GLN A 268 2.26 -1.54 0.86
C GLN A 268 2.07 -3.06 0.90
N PRO A 269 1.16 -3.60 1.74
CA PRO A 269 0.75 -4.99 1.67
C PRO A 269 -0.16 -5.27 0.46
N ALA A 270 -0.28 -6.54 0.08
CA ALA A 270 -1.15 -6.97 -1.01
C ALA A 270 -2.63 -6.66 -0.76
N ASN A 271 -3.07 -6.79 0.48
CA ASN A 271 -4.40 -6.42 0.94
C ASN A 271 -4.36 -6.17 2.45
N VAL A 272 -4.72 -4.98 2.88
CA VAL A 272 -4.64 -4.56 4.29
C VAL A 272 -5.52 -5.37 5.24
N HIS A 273 -6.57 -6.03 4.74
CA HIS A 273 -7.51 -6.81 5.55
C HIS A 273 -7.28 -8.32 5.47
N LEU A 274 -7.00 -8.85 4.26
CA LEU A 274 -6.91 -10.29 4.02
C LEU A 274 -5.47 -10.82 4.03
N GLN A 275 -4.50 -9.99 3.65
CA GLN A 275 -3.09 -10.35 3.54
C GLN A 275 -2.22 -9.18 4.03
N PRO A 276 -2.35 -8.77 5.30
CA PRO A 276 -1.74 -7.53 5.79
C PRO A 276 -0.22 -7.57 5.84
N TYR A 277 0.39 -8.73 5.82
CA TYR A 277 1.83 -8.91 5.90
C TYR A 277 2.49 -9.33 4.59
N GLN A 278 1.72 -9.79 3.61
CA GLN A 278 2.25 -10.23 2.32
C GLN A 278 2.24 -9.08 1.32
N THR A 279 3.31 -8.91 0.55
CA THR A 279 3.35 -7.94 -0.55
C THR A 279 2.71 -8.52 -1.82
N LEU A 280 2.56 -7.69 -2.84
CA LEU A 280 2.14 -8.14 -4.17
C LEU A 280 3.15 -9.10 -4.81
N ARG A 281 4.41 -9.06 -4.40
CA ARG A 281 5.44 -10.04 -4.77
C ARG A 281 5.42 -11.19 -3.77
N GLU A 282 4.87 -12.32 -4.16
CA GLU A 282 4.73 -13.49 -3.29
C GLU A 282 6.08 -13.94 -2.73
N GLY A 283 6.09 -14.35 -1.46
CA GLY A 283 7.30 -14.72 -0.71
C GLY A 283 8.05 -13.53 -0.12
N ILE A 284 7.64 -12.28 -0.43
CA ILE A 284 8.13 -11.09 0.24
C ILE A 284 7.05 -10.55 1.17
N PHE A 285 7.40 -10.41 2.43
CA PHE A 285 6.52 -9.98 3.52
C PHE A 285 7.01 -8.65 4.09
N VAL A 286 6.11 -7.94 4.75
CA VAL A 286 6.37 -6.64 5.41
C VAL A 286 5.92 -6.68 6.85
N ALA A 287 6.65 -6.01 7.73
CA ALA A 287 6.32 -5.91 9.15
C ALA A 287 6.81 -4.60 9.77
N GLY A 288 6.22 -4.26 10.90
CA GLY A 288 6.66 -3.16 11.75
C GLY A 288 6.40 -1.77 11.20
N PRO A 289 7.17 -0.77 11.67
CA PRO A 289 6.94 0.65 11.35
C PRO A 289 6.98 0.96 9.86
N GLY A 290 7.78 0.23 9.09
CA GLY A 290 7.87 0.41 7.63
C GLY A 290 6.57 0.15 6.86
N ARG A 291 5.56 -0.47 7.48
CA ARG A 291 4.24 -0.76 6.93
C ARG A 291 3.14 0.18 7.41
N GLN A 292 3.18 0.62 8.66
CA GLN A 292 2.07 1.36 9.29
C GLN A 292 2.45 2.73 9.87
N GLY A 293 3.73 3.12 9.79
CA GLY A 293 4.23 4.28 10.51
C GLY A 293 4.71 3.94 11.92
N PRO A 294 4.97 4.93 12.77
CA PRO A 294 5.39 4.71 14.15
C PRO A 294 4.38 3.88 14.93
N LEU A 295 4.87 2.88 15.68
CA LEU A 295 4.08 1.92 16.43
C LEU A 295 4.43 1.95 17.92
N LEU A 296 3.47 1.60 18.76
CA LEU A 296 3.73 1.26 20.15
C LEU A 296 4.57 -0.03 20.24
N PHE A 297 5.37 -0.17 21.30
CA PHE A 297 6.27 -1.31 21.49
C PHE A 297 5.57 -2.67 21.30
N ASP A 298 4.46 -2.88 21.97
CA ASP A 298 3.73 -4.15 21.90
C ASP A 298 3.17 -4.41 20.49
N HIS A 299 2.68 -3.36 19.81
CA HIS A 299 2.18 -3.47 18.44
C HIS A 299 3.30 -3.77 17.43
N GLU A 300 4.51 -3.26 17.65
CA GLU A 300 5.64 -3.59 16.80
C GLU A 300 6.01 -5.08 16.91
N LEU A 301 5.94 -5.63 18.13
CA LEU A 301 6.11 -7.08 18.35
C LEU A 301 4.99 -7.91 17.70
N GLU A 302 3.73 -7.46 17.79
CA GLU A 302 2.59 -8.13 17.17
C GLU A 302 2.68 -8.12 15.64
N GLU A 303 3.10 -7.01 15.06
CA GLU A 303 3.38 -6.90 13.62
C GLU A 303 4.42 -7.93 13.16
N ALA A 304 5.52 -8.04 13.90
CA ALA A 304 6.55 -9.02 13.62
C ALA A 304 6.02 -10.46 13.69
N ARG A 305 5.25 -10.78 14.74
CA ARG A 305 4.64 -12.10 14.94
C ARG A 305 3.62 -12.43 13.83
N GLY A 306 2.82 -11.46 13.43
CA GLY A 306 1.88 -11.60 12.32
C GLY A 306 2.59 -11.93 11.00
N ALA A 307 3.68 -11.24 10.69
CA ALA A 307 4.50 -11.53 9.51
C ALA A 307 5.15 -12.93 9.58
N VAL A 308 5.64 -13.34 10.76
CA VAL A 308 6.18 -14.69 11.00
C VAL A 308 5.13 -15.77 10.75
N LEU A 309 3.90 -15.59 11.26
CA LEU A 309 2.80 -16.52 11.01
C LEU A 309 2.46 -16.60 9.52
N ALA A 310 2.49 -15.48 8.82
CA ALA A 310 2.25 -15.44 7.37
C ALA A 310 3.36 -16.20 6.60
N VAL A 311 4.63 -16.06 6.96
CA VAL A 311 5.76 -16.83 6.41
C VAL A 311 5.62 -18.31 6.74
N HIS A 312 5.29 -18.64 7.99
CA HIS A 312 5.10 -20.02 8.41
C HIS A 312 3.98 -20.69 7.62
N HIS A 313 2.83 -20.03 7.50
CA HIS A 313 1.73 -20.51 6.67
C HIS A 313 2.12 -20.65 5.20
N PHE A 314 2.95 -19.74 4.68
CA PHE A 314 3.47 -19.80 3.32
C PHE A 314 4.28 -21.08 3.05
N PHE A 315 5.09 -21.51 4.01
CA PHE A 315 5.90 -22.73 3.88
C PHE A 315 5.14 -24.01 4.25
N GLN A 316 4.05 -23.94 5.01
CA GLN A 316 3.29 -25.12 5.41
C GLN A 316 2.39 -25.65 4.30
N GLY A 317 2.70 -26.82 3.78
CA GLY A 317 1.79 -27.67 3.02
C GLY A 317 1.42 -27.19 1.63
N ARG A 318 2.17 -26.26 1.03
CA ARG A 318 1.93 -25.85 -0.35
C ARG A 318 2.80 -26.67 -1.31
N GLU A 319 2.24 -27.72 -1.83
CA GLU A 319 2.57 -28.17 -3.17
C GLU A 319 1.98 -27.14 -4.15
N MET A 320 2.81 -26.35 -4.83
CA MET A 320 2.35 -25.56 -5.96
C MET A 320 2.17 -26.52 -7.13
N GLU A 321 0.90 -26.80 -7.47
CA GLU A 321 0.57 -27.52 -8.70
C GLU A 321 1.02 -26.66 -9.90
N PHE A 322 2.06 -27.10 -10.53
CA PHE A 322 2.67 -26.44 -11.66
C PHE A 322 2.05 -26.95 -12.96
N ARG A 323 1.31 -26.09 -13.63
CA ARG A 323 0.83 -26.35 -15.00
C ARG A 323 1.79 -25.71 -16.00
N ASP A 324 2.59 -26.56 -16.65
CA ASP A 324 3.44 -26.12 -17.76
C ASP A 324 2.57 -25.50 -18.87
N ARG A 325 3.05 -24.44 -19.52
CA ARG A 325 2.45 -23.79 -20.70
C ARG A 325 1.17 -22.97 -20.48
N GLU A 326 0.94 -22.41 -19.32
CA GLU A 326 -0.20 -21.49 -19.13
C GLU A 326 0.02 -20.10 -19.77
N VAL A 327 1.27 -19.68 -19.95
CA VAL A 327 1.65 -18.47 -20.71
C VAL A 327 2.69 -18.87 -21.75
N ILE A 328 2.35 -18.68 -23.00
CA ILE A 328 3.13 -19.13 -24.16
C ILE A 328 3.77 -17.93 -24.81
N VAL A 329 5.08 -18.05 -25.12
CA VAL A 329 5.81 -17.08 -25.97
C VAL A 329 6.04 -17.73 -27.32
N ASP A 330 5.42 -17.18 -28.37
CA ASP A 330 5.73 -17.55 -29.73
C ASP A 330 7.10 -16.97 -30.11
N GLN A 331 8.09 -17.86 -30.18
CA GLN A 331 9.47 -17.47 -30.47
C GLN A 331 9.68 -17.06 -31.94
N GLY A 332 8.73 -17.37 -32.83
CA GLY A 332 8.74 -16.93 -34.22
C GLY A 332 8.29 -15.49 -34.40
N LEU A 333 7.38 -15.03 -33.54
CA LEU A 333 6.90 -13.64 -33.50
C LEU A 333 7.75 -12.74 -32.60
N CYS A 334 8.43 -13.31 -31.59
CA CYS A 334 9.15 -12.55 -30.60
C CYS A 334 10.41 -11.89 -31.15
N THR A 335 10.44 -10.55 -31.18
CA THR A 335 11.58 -9.73 -31.62
C THR A 335 12.60 -9.43 -30.49
N VAL A 336 12.43 -9.99 -29.31
CA VAL A 336 13.29 -9.75 -28.12
C VAL A 336 13.39 -8.25 -27.76
N CYS A 337 12.31 -7.50 -27.90
CA CYS A 337 12.26 -6.08 -27.56
C CYS A 337 12.27 -5.81 -26.05
N LEU A 338 12.10 -6.85 -25.23
CA LEU A 338 12.10 -6.83 -23.75
C LEU A 338 11.01 -5.92 -23.11
N THR A 339 10.02 -5.49 -23.87
CA THR A 339 8.88 -4.74 -23.31
C THR A 339 8.19 -5.54 -22.20
N CYS A 340 7.88 -6.81 -22.45
CA CYS A 340 7.26 -7.70 -21.49
C CYS A 340 8.04 -7.83 -20.17
N LEU A 341 9.38 -7.84 -20.23
CA LEU A 341 10.25 -7.89 -19.05
C LEU A 341 10.12 -6.61 -18.23
N ARG A 342 10.12 -5.45 -18.85
CA ARG A 342 9.97 -4.15 -18.17
C ARG A 342 8.61 -3.97 -17.51
N TYR A 343 7.56 -4.53 -18.11
CA TYR A 343 6.19 -4.39 -17.63
C TYR A 343 5.76 -5.51 -16.66
N CYS A 344 6.53 -6.59 -16.51
CA CYS A 344 6.16 -7.68 -15.61
C CYS A 344 6.28 -7.28 -14.13
N PRO A 345 5.17 -7.12 -13.38
CA PRO A 345 5.23 -6.72 -11.98
C PRO A 345 5.77 -7.84 -11.06
N HIS A 346 5.78 -9.09 -11.57
CA HIS A 346 6.16 -10.28 -10.81
C HIS A 346 7.60 -10.73 -11.08
N GLN A 347 8.36 -9.99 -11.90
CA GLN A 347 9.72 -10.35 -12.32
C GLN A 347 9.83 -11.77 -12.89
N ALA A 348 8.75 -12.27 -13.50
CA ALA A 348 8.66 -13.63 -13.99
C ALA A 348 9.28 -13.82 -15.38
N ILE A 349 9.79 -12.77 -16.01
CA ILE A 349 10.28 -12.81 -17.39
C ILE A 349 11.79 -12.63 -17.40
N GLY A 350 12.46 -13.58 -18.00
CA GLY A 350 13.89 -13.52 -18.26
C GLY A 350 14.21 -13.59 -19.75
N TRP A 351 15.45 -13.35 -20.10
CA TRP A 351 15.95 -13.47 -21.45
C TRP A 351 17.42 -13.89 -21.47
N THR A 352 17.76 -14.62 -22.49
CA THR A 352 19.14 -14.89 -22.93
C THR A 352 19.23 -14.49 -24.41
N HIS A 353 19.25 -15.43 -25.31
CA HIS A 353 19.00 -15.21 -26.75
C HIS A 353 17.51 -15.24 -27.11
N ARG A 354 16.64 -15.68 -26.19
CA ARG A 354 15.18 -15.77 -26.29
C ARG A 354 14.54 -15.32 -24.98
N VAL A 355 13.33 -14.79 -25.09
CA VAL A 355 12.50 -14.47 -23.93
C VAL A 355 11.88 -15.76 -23.40
N PHE A 356 11.90 -15.93 -22.09
CA PHE A 356 11.22 -17.03 -21.38
C PHE A 356 10.45 -16.48 -20.18
N ILE A 357 9.36 -17.16 -19.82
CA ILE A 357 8.55 -16.81 -18.65
C ILE A 357 8.74 -17.90 -17.62
N HIS A 358 9.19 -17.48 -16.42
CA HIS A 358 9.40 -18.41 -15.32
C HIS A 358 8.04 -18.79 -14.72
N PRO A 359 7.61 -20.04 -14.82
CA PRO A 359 6.24 -20.38 -14.51
C PRO A 359 5.90 -20.27 -13.02
N LEU A 360 6.85 -20.53 -12.10
CA LEU A 360 6.66 -20.38 -10.66
C LEU A 360 6.51 -18.92 -10.22
N ALA A 361 7.15 -17.99 -10.94
CA ALA A 361 7.04 -16.56 -10.69
C ALA A 361 5.82 -15.92 -11.38
N CYS A 362 5.33 -16.53 -12.46
CA CYS A 362 4.26 -15.98 -13.28
C CYS A 362 2.90 -16.09 -12.59
N ARG A 363 2.20 -14.96 -12.41
CA ARG A 363 0.85 -14.89 -11.85
C ARG A 363 -0.26 -14.85 -12.91
N ARG A 364 0.08 -15.05 -14.15
CA ARG A 364 -0.85 -15.07 -15.30
C ARG A 364 -1.74 -13.83 -15.39
N CYS A 365 -1.24 -12.66 -14.97
CA CYS A 365 -2.00 -11.42 -15.00
C CYS A 365 -2.27 -10.92 -16.43
N GLY A 366 -1.40 -11.26 -17.39
CA GLY A 366 -1.57 -10.94 -18.81
C GLY A 366 -1.07 -9.57 -19.24
N ILE A 367 -0.52 -8.75 -18.34
CA ILE A 367 0.03 -7.44 -18.71
C ILE A 367 1.06 -7.58 -19.85
N CYS A 368 1.93 -8.59 -19.76
CA CYS A 368 2.96 -8.81 -20.79
C CYS A 368 2.38 -9.18 -22.17
N ALA A 369 1.20 -9.82 -22.20
CA ALA A 369 0.50 -10.09 -23.48
C ALA A 369 -0.06 -8.81 -24.06
N GLY A 370 -0.81 -8.04 -23.29
CA GLY A 370 -1.37 -6.75 -23.74
C GLY A 370 -0.33 -5.68 -24.05
N GLU A 371 0.92 -5.78 -23.56
CA GLU A 371 2.02 -4.86 -23.88
C GLU A 371 2.95 -5.40 -24.98
N CYS A 372 2.69 -6.60 -25.52
CA CYS A 372 3.54 -7.17 -26.56
C CYS A 372 3.22 -6.53 -27.91
N PRO A 373 4.14 -5.77 -28.53
CA PRO A 373 3.85 -5.12 -29.81
C PRO A 373 3.78 -6.10 -31.00
N MET A 374 4.12 -7.38 -30.75
CA MET A 374 4.13 -8.44 -31.75
C MET A 374 3.09 -9.53 -31.47
N ASP A 375 2.22 -9.38 -30.45
CA ASP A 375 1.25 -10.37 -29.97
C ASP A 375 1.85 -11.76 -29.72
N ALA A 376 3.17 -11.79 -29.48
CA ALA A 376 3.95 -13.01 -29.30
C ALA A 376 3.68 -13.72 -27.97
N ILE A 377 2.93 -13.12 -27.04
CA ILE A 377 2.66 -13.68 -25.71
C ILE A 377 1.16 -13.92 -25.56
N GLN A 378 0.79 -15.18 -25.33
CA GLN A 378 -0.59 -15.56 -25.17
C GLN A 378 -0.82 -16.32 -23.85
N ILE A 379 -1.98 -16.16 -23.24
CA ILE A 379 -2.36 -16.83 -22.01
C ILE A 379 -3.45 -17.87 -22.32
N THR A 380 -3.23 -19.11 -21.95
CA THR A 380 -4.21 -20.17 -22.12
C THR A 380 -5.53 -19.83 -21.42
N GLY A 381 -6.63 -19.93 -22.12
CA GLY A 381 -7.97 -19.54 -21.65
C GLY A 381 -8.30 -18.04 -21.82
N TYR A 382 -7.31 -17.23 -22.21
CA TYR A 382 -7.44 -15.79 -22.46
C TYR A 382 -6.60 -15.31 -23.64
N ALA A 383 -6.25 -16.22 -24.55
CA ALA A 383 -5.60 -15.84 -25.79
C ALA A 383 -6.52 -14.91 -26.61
N ASP A 384 -5.94 -14.02 -27.42
CA ASP A 384 -6.71 -13.02 -28.14
C ASP A 384 -7.80 -13.67 -29.00
N ALA A 385 -7.46 -14.76 -29.70
CA ALA A 385 -8.42 -15.54 -30.48
C ALA A 385 -9.55 -16.15 -29.62
N GLU A 386 -9.29 -16.52 -28.36
CA GLU A 386 -10.32 -17.04 -27.46
C GLU A 386 -11.25 -15.93 -26.94
N VAL A 387 -10.69 -14.75 -26.66
CA VAL A 387 -11.47 -13.55 -26.28
C VAL A 387 -12.34 -13.09 -27.43
N GLU A 388 -11.79 -13.03 -28.66
CA GLU A 388 -12.52 -12.68 -29.87
C GLU A 388 -13.65 -13.67 -30.18
N LYS A 389 -13.38 -14.98 -30.04
CA LYS A 389 -14.40 -16.01 -30.20
C LYS A 389 -15.55 -15.82 -29.22
N ARG A 390 -15.27 -15.57 -27.93
CA ARG A 390 -16.32 -15.30 -26.92
C ARG A 390 -17.11 -14.04 -27.28
N LEU A 391 -16.43 -13.00 -27.73
CA LEU A 391 -17.07 -11.77 -28.17
C LEU A 391 -18.02 -12.01 -29.35
N ALA A 392 -17.58 -12.75 -30.36
CA ALA A 392 -18.40 -13.11 -31.52
C ALA A 392 -19.62 -13.95 -31.13
N GLU A 393 -19.46 -14.93 -30.23
CA GLU A 393 -20.56 -15.75 -29.72
C GLU A 393 -21.62 -14.90 -28.98
N ILE A 394 -21.17 -13.92 -28.16
CA ILE A 394 -22.05 -12.98 -27.45
C ILE A 394 -22.84 -12.12 -28.45
N CYS A 395 -22.14 -11.52 -29.44
CA CYS A 395 -22.78 -10.64 -30.42
C CYS A 395 -23.74 -11.38 -31.33
N ALA A 396 -23.43 -12.62 -31.73
CA ALA A 396 -24.35 -13.47 -32.49
C ALA A 396 -25.62 -13.85 -31.67
N GLY A 397 -25.53 -13.89 -30.35
CA GLY A 397 -26.68 -14.04 -29.45
C GLY A 397 -27.61 -12.82 -29.50
N TRP A 398 -27.05 -11.61 -29.56
CA TRP A 398 -27.82 -10.37 -29.58
C TRP A 398 -28.68 -10.17 -30.84
N GLU A 399 -28.26 -10.72 -31.99
CA GLU A 399 -29.04 -10.68 -33.22
C GLU A 399 -30.38 -11.42 -33.08
N LYS A 400 -30.47 -12.39 -32.15
CA LYS A 400 -31.64 -13.22 -31.90
C LYS A 400 -32.58 -12.63 -30.83
N GLU A 401 -32.12 -11.70 -30.04
CA GLU A 401 -32.88 -11.06 -28.98
C GLU A 401 -33.40 -9.69 -29.40
N ALA A 402 -34.71 -9.47 -29.33
CA ALA A 402 -35.33 -8.20 -29.66
C ALA A 402 -35.16 -7.18 -28.49
N ALA A 403 -33.92 -6.91 -28.07
CA ALA A 403 -33.64 -5.87 -27.09
C ALA A 403 -33.83 -4.49 -27.73
N SER A 404 -34.59 -3.61 -27.06
CA SER A 404 -34.86 -2.23 -27.52
C SER A 404 -33.88 -1.20 -26.98
N GLY A 405 -32.91 -1.60 -26.17
CA GLY A 405 -31.93 -0.74 -25.50
C GLY A 405 -30.47 -1.06 -25.87
N PRO A 406 -29.51 -0.29 -25.32
CA PRO A 406 -28.10 -0.44 -25.64
C PRO A 406 -27.52 -1.82 -25.27
N ARG A 407 -26.59 -2.26 -26.07
CA ARG A 407 -25.80 -3.49 -25.91
C ARG A 407 -24.41 -3.16 -25.42
N ILE A 408 -24.09 -3.55 -24.19
CA ILE A 408 -22.83 -3.20 -23.55
C ILE A 408 -21.97 -4.45 -23.36
N VAL A 409 -20.71 -4.37 -23.78
CA VAL A 409 -19.67 -5.34 -23.39
C VAL A 409 -18.89 -4.78 -22.19
N VAL A 410 -18.79 -5.56 -21.13
CA VAL A 410 -17.99 -5.24 -19.96
C VAL A 410 -16.75 -6.13 -19.95
N PHE A 411 -15.56 -5.55 -20.06
CA PHE A 411 -14.31 -6.22 -19.75
C PHE A 411 -13.93 -5.98 -18.31
N GLY A 412 -13.91 -7.01 -17.49
CA GLY A 412 -13.71 -6.87 -16.05
C GLY A 412 -12.53 -7.70 -15.52
N CYS A 413 -11.77 -7.12 -14.59
CA CYS A 413 -10.80 -7.87 -13.80
C CYS A 413 -11.52 -8.95 -12.97
N GLN A 414 -11.19 -10.23 -13.14
CA GLN A 414 -11.83 -11.34 -12.41
C GLN A 414 -11.71 -11.22 -10.90
N ARG A 415 -10.63 -10.59 -10.40
CA ARG A 415 -10.36 -10.46 -8.96
C ARG A 415 -11.05 -9.27 -8.30
N SER A 416 -11.74 -8.43 -9.06
CA SER A 416 -12.54 -7.31 -8.56
C SER A 416 -13.92 -7.31 -9.21
N ALA A 417 -14.08 -6.73 -10.39
CA ALA A 417 -15.35 -6.67 -11.10
C ALA A 417 -15.98 -8.05 -11.36
N GLY A 418 -15.15 -9.07 -11.64
CA GLY A 418 -15.62 -10.43 -11.85
C GLY A 418 -16.28 -11.03 -10.61
N MET A 419 -15.71 -10.82 -9.43
CA MET A 419 -16.30 -11.27 -8.17
C MET A 419 -17.62 -10.53 -7.87
N ALA A 420 -17.66 -9.20 -8.06
CA ALA A 420 -18.89 -8.43 -7.90
C ALA A 420 -19.98 -8.86 -8.90
N TRP A 421 -19.59 -9.19 -10.14
CA TRP A 421 -20.51 -9.74 -11.15
C TRP A 421 -21.05 -11.12 -10.76
N GLU A 422 -20.20 -12.01 -10.25
CA GLU A 422 -20.62 -13.34 -9.79
C GLU A 422 -21.59 -13.24 -8.60
N GLU A 423 -21.35 -12.33 -7.66
CA GLU A 423 -22.25 -12.07 -6.53
C GLU A 423 -23.61 -11.53 -7.00
N LEU A 424 -23.62 -10.57 -7.92
CA LEU A 424 -24.83 -10.04 -8.55
C LEU A 424 -25.62 -11.16 -9.23
N ALA A 425 -24.94 -12.00 -10.02
CA ALA A 425 -25.55 -13.13 -10.71
C ALA A 425 -26.13 -14.17 -9.73
N GLN A 426 -25.52 -14.38 -8.56
CA GLN A 426 -26.04 -15.25 -7.50
C GLN A 426 -27.23 -14.62 -6.76
N GLY A 427 -27.24 -13.31 -6.54
CA GLY A 427 -28.37 -12.58 -5.95
C GLY A 427 -29.60 -12.64 -6.82
N ALA A 428 -29.47 -12.37 -8.11
CA ALA A 428 -30.54 -12.51 -9.09
C ALA A 428 -31.11 -13.96 -9.18
N ARG A 429 -30.29 -14.97 -8.87
CA ARG A 429 -30.72 -16.38 -8.83
C ARG A 429 -31.60 -16.74 -7.63
N ARG A 430 -31.44 -16.05 -6.49
CA ARG A 430 -32.28 -16.29 -5.30
C ARG A 430 -33.71 -15.78 -5.47
N GLU A 431 -33.91 -14.80 -6.34
CA GLU A 431 -35.24 -14.24 -6.63
C GLU A 431 -36.03 -15.07 -7.67
N VAL A 432 -35.36 -15.89 -8.49
CA VAL A 432 -35.99 -16.74 -9.51
C VAL A 432 -35.71 -18.20 -9.18
N GLN A 433 -36.69 -18.91 -8.64
CA GLN A 433 -36.65 -20.36 -8.45
C GLN A 433 -36.60 -21.08 -9.81
N GLY A 434 -35.43 -21.46 -10.30
CA GLY A 434 -35.26 -22.21 -11.53
C GLY A 434 -33.83 -22.78 -11.67
N GLU A 435 -33.72 -24.01 -12.19
CA GLU A 435 -32.46 -24.68 -12.50
C GLU A 435 -31.62 -23.85 -13.47
N ILE A 436 -30.35 -23.58 -13.12
CA ILE A 436 -29.46 -22.73 -13.90
C ILE A 436 -28.37 -23.56 -14.54
N LYS A 437 -28.39 -23.55 -15.86
CA LYS A 437 -27.29 -24.00 -16.71
C LYS A 437 -26.22 -22.91 -16.82
N GLU A 438 -24.97 -23.36 -16.68
CA GLU A 438 -23.69 -22.69 -16.96
C GLU A 438 -23.61 -21.14 -16.88
N LYS A 439 -22.50 -20.63 -16.36
CA LYS A 439 -22.10 -19.22 -16.18
C LYS A 439 -22.64 -18.31 -17.29
N GLN A 440 -23.76 -17.63 -17.10
CA GLN A 440 -24.29 -16.70 -18.09
C GLN A 440 -23.39 -15.47 -18.14
N ALA A 441 -22.64 -15.35 -19.23
CA ALA A 441 -21.86 -14.18 -19.55
C ALA A 441 -22.74 -12.98 -19.97
N VAL A 442 -24.01 -13.20 -20.29
CA VAL A 442 -24.96 -12.20 -20.79
C VAL A 442 -26.16 -12.12 -19.87
N GLN A 443 -26.54 -10.90 -19.50
CA GLN A 443 -27.73 -10.62 -18.68
C GLN A 443 -28.60 -9.54 -19.35
N ALA A 444 -29.93 -9.73 -19.30
CA ALA A 444 -30.87 -8.65 -19.62
C ALA A 444 -30.75 -7.55 -18.56
N TRP A 445 -30.65 -6.29 -18.99
CA TRP A 445 -30.46 -5.15 -18.11
C TRP A 445 -31.48 -4.04 -18.46
N GLY A 446 -32.62 -4.09 -17.82
CA GLY A 446 -33.75 -3.26 -18.21
C GLY A 446 -34.11 -3.47 -19.69
N PRO A 447 -34.13 -2.42 -20.53
CA PRO A 447 -34.37 -2.57 -21.96
C PRO A 447 -33.15 -2.98 -22.79
N GLY A 448 -31.94 -2.97 -22.18
CA GLY A 448 -30.68 -3.30 -22.85
C GLY A 448 -30.13 -4.67 -22.45
N THR A 449 -28.93 -4.95 -22.90
CA THR A 449 -28.21 -6.20 -22.63
C THR A 449 -26.78 -5.92 -22.22
N VAL A 450 -26.30 -6.60 -21.19
CA VAL A 450 -24.92 -6.50 -20.70
C VAL A 450 -24.23 -7.85 -20.82
N ALA A 451 -23.09 -7.86 -21.47
CA ALA A 451 -22.24 -9.03 -21.56
C ALA A 451 -20.95 -8.81 -20.76
N PHE A 452 -20.60 -9.74 -19.88
CA PHE A 452 -19.40 -9.67 -19.07
C PHE A 452 -18.33 -10.65 -19.57
N ILE A 453 -17.16 -10.11 -19.88
CA ILE A 453 -15.95 -10.87 -20.24
C ILE A 453 -14.91 -10.68 -19.14
N GLY A 454 -14.73 -11.70 -18.29
CA GLY A 454 -13.73 -11.70 -17.24
C GLY A 454 -12.33 -11.89 -17.80
N LEU A 455 -11.39 -11.03 -17.39
CA LEU A 455 -9.97 -11.10 -17.69
C LEU A 455 -9.18 -11.40 -16.40
N PRO A 456 -8.04 -12.09 -16.48
CA PRO A 456 -7.23 -12.36 -15.28
C PRO A 456 -6.79 -11.08 -14.56
N CYS A 457 -6.49 -10.03 -15.34
CA CYS A 457 -6.30 -8.65 -14.93
C CYS A 457 -6.77 -7.74 -16.06
N ALA A 458 -7.34 -6.58 -15.75
CA ALA A 458 -7.72 -5.60 -16.77
C ALA A 458 -6.52 -5.18 -17.64
N GLY A 459 -5.30 -5.23 -17.10
CA GLY A 459 -4.06 -4.96 -17.84
C GLY A 459 -3.72 -5.98 -18.94
N LYS A 460 -4.50 -7.07 -19.10
CA LYS A 460 -4.40 -7.96 -20.28
C LYS A 460 -5.08 -7.34 -21.51
N LEU A 461 -6.10 -6.50 -21.29
CA LEU A 461 -6.90 -5.91 -22.35
C LEU A 461 -6.01 -5.06 -23.27
N ASP A 462 -6.08 -5.27 -24.57
CA ASP A 462 -5.45 -4.48 -25.61
C ASP A 462 -6.43 -3.50 -26.27
N THR A 463 -5.91 -2.53 -27.01
CA THR A 463 -6.68 -1.53 -27.74
C THR A 463 -7.55 -2.16 -28.83
N ASP A 464 -7.04 -3.20 -29.48
CA ASP A 464 -7.73 -3.91 -30.58
C ASP A 464 -9.00 -4.63 -30.08
N SER A 465 -8.95 -5.30 -28.93
CA SER A 465 -10.12 -5.94 -28.31
C SER A 465 -11.26 -4.96 -28.02
N LEU A 466 -10.94 -3.71 -27.63
CA LEU A 466 -11.94 -2.65 -27.40
C LEU A 466 -12.64 -2.26 -28.70
N LEU A 467 -11.86 -2.03 -29.74
CA LEU A 467 -12.38 -1.66 -31.06
C LEU A 467 -13.17 -2.79 -31.72
N LYS A 468 -12.69 -4.04 -31.58
CA LYS A 468 -13.39 -5.23 -32.07
C LYS A 468 -14.76 -5.43 -31.41
N ALA A 469 -14.88 -5.11 -30.11
CA ALA A 469 -16.17 -5.18 -29.42
C ALA A 469 -17.20 -4.22 -30.04
N LEU A 470 -16.79 -3.00 -30.37
CA LEU A 470 -17.65 -2.02 -31.06
C LEU A 470 -17.96 -2.45 -32.49
N ALA A 471 -16.96 -2.97 -33.23
CA ALA A 471 -17.15 -3.49 -34.60
C ALA A 471 -18.06 -4.71 -34.66
N ALA A 472 -18.09 -5.54 -33.60
CA ALA A 472 -18.97 -6.69 -33.47
C ALA A 472 -20.41 -6.32 -33.08
N GLY A 473 -20.74 -5.03 -32.91
CA GLY A 473 -22.10 -4.55 -32.69
C GLY A 473 -22.43 -4.16 -31.23
N ALA A 474 -21.44 -3.98 -30.37
CA ALA A 474 -21.68 -3.35 -29.09
C ALA A 474 -21.93 -1.84 -29.25
N ASP A 475 -22.93 -1.30 -28.60
CA ASP A 475 -23.20 0.14 -28.58
C ASP A 475 -22.17 0.85 -27.69
N GLY A 476 -21.71 0.18 -26.61
CA GLY A 476 -20.68 0.68 -25.72
C GLY A 476 -19.83 -0.43 -25.10
N VAL A 477 -18.62 -0.06 -24.68
CA VAL A 477 -17.68 -0.94 -23.98
C VAL A 477 -17.28 -0.31 -22.65
N LEU A 478 -17.46 -1.06 -21.58
CA LEU A 478 -17.11 -0.67 -20.21
C LEU A 478 -15.93 -1.50 -19.73
N VAL A 479 -14.86 -0.85 -19.31
CA VAL A 479 -13.71 -1.50 -18.69
C VAL A 479 -13.75 -1.29 -17.18
N LEU A 480 -13.80 -2.39 -16.43
CA LEU A 480 -13.84 -2.39 -14.97
C LEU A 480 -12.58 -3.00 -14.39
N ALA A 481 -11.84 -2.20 -13.65
CA ALA A 481 -10.56 -2.58 -13.04
C ALA A 481 -10.58 -2.50 -11.52
N CYS A 482 -9.50 -2.95 -10.88
CA CYS A 482 -9.26 -2.68 -9.45
C CYS A 482 -9.05 -1.19 -9.22
N PRO A 483 -9.39 -0.64 -8.02
CA PRO A 483 -9.02 0.71 -7.63
C PRO A 483 -7.50 0.95 -7.74
N GLU A 484 -7.11 2.19 -7.90
CA GLU A 484 -5.72 2.61 -7.82
C GLU A 484 -5.14 2.19 -6.47
N GLU A 485 -3.86 1.87 -6.42
CA GLU A 485 -3.12 1.36 -5.25
C GLU A 485 -3.60 -0.03 -4.72
N ASN A 486 -4.69 -0.59 -5.27
CA ASN A 486 -5.22 -1.89 -4.84
C ASN A 486 -5.15 -2.96 -5.96
N CYS A 487 -4.40 -2.68 -7.01
CA CYS A 487 -4.21 -3.62 -8.10
C CYS A 487 -3.17 -4.69 -7.76
N ARG A 488 -3.57 -5.98 -7.71
CA ARG A 488 -2.65 -7.10 -7.45
C ARG A 488 -1.54 -7.28 -8.50
N ALA A 489 -1.67 -6.65 -9.65
CA ALA A 489 -0.66 -6.57 -10.68
C ALA A 489 -0.02 -5.15 -10.73
N GLN A 490 0.01 -4.47 -9.60
CA GLN A 490 0.53 -3.12 -9.37
C GLN A 490 -0.13 -2.06 -10.28
N HIS A 491 0.15 -2.09 -11.57
CA HIS A 491 -0.26 -1.07 -12.55
C HIS A 491 -1.19 -1.59 -13.65
N GLY A 492 -1.81 -2.79 -13.48
CA GLY A 492 -2.67 -3.36 -14.51
C GLY A 492 -3.90 -2.52 -14.83
N ASN A 493 -4.46 -1.81 -13.85
CA ASN A 493 -5.54 -0.84 -14.01
C ASN A 493 -5.09 0.41 -14.77
N THR A 494 -3.90 0.93 -14.48
CA THR A 494 -3.30 2.08 -15.17
C THR A 494 -3.04 1.77 -16.66
N TYR A 495 -2.53 0.58 -16.96
CA TYR A 495 -2.29 0.16 -18.35
C TYR A 495 -3.61 -0.04 -19.10
N ALA A 496 -4.62 -0.62 -18.46
CA ALA A 496 -5.95 -0.75 -19.06
C ALA A 496 -6.58 0.63 -19.38
N ARG A 497 -6.45 1.60 -18.48
CA ARG A 497 -6.94 2.98 -18.67
C ARG A 497 -6.23 3.63 -19.86
N ARG A 498 -4.89 3.57 -19.89
CA ARG A 498 -4.10 4.14 -20.99
C ARG A 498 -4.54 3.62 -22.36
N ARG A 499 -4.74 2.30 -22.51
CA ARG A 499 -5.17 1.69 -23.77
C ARG A 499 -6.60 2.04 -24.15
N LEU A 500 -7.48 2.20 -23.15
CA LEU A 500 -8.84 2.70 -23.41
C LEU A 500 -8.81 4.15 -23.89
N ASP A 501 -7.97 4.99 -23.30
CA ASP A 501 -7.83 6.38 -23.73
C ASP A 501 -7.25 6.45 -25.16
N GLU A 502 -6.26 5.61 -25.49
CA GLU A 502 -5.75 5.44 -26.85
C GLU A 502 -6.85 4.98 -27.84
N ALA A 503 -7.70 4.04 -27.44
CA ALA A 503 -8.85 3.62 -28.25
C ALA A 503 -9.87 4.75 -28.45
N ARG A 504 -10.07 5.61 -27.46
CA ARG A 504 -10.92 6.81 -27.59
C ARG A 504 -10.38 7.81 -28.59
N ASP A 505 -9.05 8.00 -28.59
CA ASP A 505 -8.40 8.88 -29.58
C ASP A 505 -8.63 8.35 -31.00
N TYR A 506 -8.50 7.04 -31.23
CA TYR A 506 -8.80 6.43 -32.53
C TYR A 506 -10.27 6.59 -32.94
N LEU A 507 -11.22 6.47 -32.02
CA LEU A 507 -12.63 6.73 -32.32
C LEU A 507 -12.85 8.19 -32.69
N GLN A 508 -12.24 9.12 -31.98
CA GLN A 508 -12.36 10.56 -32.28
C GLN A 508 -11.75 10.90 -33.65
N GLU A 509 -10.59 10.35 -33.98
CA GLU A 509 -9.97 10.52 -35.31
C GLU A 509 -10.84 9.94 -36.42
N ALA A 510 -11.55 8.84 -36.16
CA ALA A 510 -12.50 8.23 -37.08
C ALA A 510 -13.85 8.96 -37.14
N GLY A 511 -14.06 10.04 -36.41
CA GLY A 511 -15.34 10.77 -36.33
C GLY A 511 -16.46 10.01 -35.59
N LEU A 512 -16.09 9.02 -34.75
CA LEU A 512 -17.00 8.24 -33.93
C LEU A 512 -17.01 8.80 -32.49
N ASP A 513 -18.10 8.53 -31.76
CA ASP A 513 -18.24 9.00 -30.38
C ASP A 513 -17.30 8.26 -29.43
N PRO A 514 -16.29 8.93 -28.80
CA PRO A 514 -15.41 8.33 -27.83
C PRO A 514 -16.12 7.98 -26.51
N GLY A 515 -17.32 8.54 -26.24
CA GLY A 515 -18.16 8.23 -25.08
C GLY A 515 -18.67 6.79 -25.06
N ARG A 516 -18.60 6.09 -26.21
CA ARG A 516 -18.89 4.64 -26.30
C ARG A 516 -17.89 3.76 -25.55
N LEU A 517 -16.75 4.29 -25.14
CA LEU A 517 -15.77 3.62 -24.29
C LEU A 517 -15.75 4.27 -22.91
N ARG A 518 -15.91 3.48 -21.87
CA ARG A 518 -15.89 3.98 -20.48
C ARG A 518 -14.98 3.13 -19.61
N PHE A 519 -14.26 3.78 -18.71
CA PHE A 519 -13.45 3.14 -17.68
C PHE A 519 -13.99 3.48 -16.30
N ASP A 520 -14.09 2.48 -15.43
CA ASP A 520 -14.34 2.70 -14.01
C ASP A 520 -13.57 1.68 -13.15
N SER A 521 -13.51 1.91 -11.85
CA SER A 521 -12.85 1.02 -10.90
C SER A 521 -13.75 0.68 -9.74
N LEU A 522 -13.71 -0.58 -9.30
CA LEU A 522 -14.47 -1.06 -8.14
C LEU A 522 -13.75 -2.23 -7.45
N SER A 523 -14.01 -2.40 -6.16
CA SER A 523 -13.57 -3.54 -5.39
C SER A 523 -14.54 -4.71 -5.50
N SER A 524 -14.09 -5.91 -5.14
CA SER A 524 -14.86 -7.15 -5.28
C SER A 524 -16.20 -7.19 -4.51
N ASN A 525 -16.33 -6.37 -3.47
CA ASN A 525 -17.52 -6.27 -2.61
C ASN A 525 -18.44 -5.09 -2.97
N MET A 526 -18.18 -4.38 -4.08
CA MET A 526 -18.95 -3.19 -4.48
C MET A 526 -19.99 -3.51 -5.55
N VAL A 527 -20.90 -4.45 -5.27
CA VAL A 527 -21.98 -4.85 -6.20
C VAL A 527 -22.88 -3.67 -6.55
N HIS A 528 -23.25 -2.84 -5.56
CA HIS A 528 -24.09 -1.66 -5.79
C HIS A 528 -23.42 -0.68 -6.77
N LYS A 529 -22.11 -0.42 -6.62
CA LYS A 529 -21.38 0.45 -7.54
C LYS A 529 -21.31 -0.14 -8.95
N LEU A 530 -21.18 -1.47 -9.07
CA LEU A 530 -21.25 -2.15 -10.37
C LEU A 530 -22.57 -1.87 -11.08
N VAL A 531 -23.69 -2.01 -10.36
CA VAL A 531 -25.04 -1.73 -10.88
C VAL A 531 -25.16 -0.26 -11.28
N GLU A 532 -24.82 0.68 -10.41
CA GLU A 532 -24.89 2.12 -10.66
C GLU A 532 -24.04 2.52 -11.89
N THR A 533 -22.83 1.98 -12.02
CA THR A 533 -21.92 2.26 -13.16
C THR A 533 -22.54 1.79 -14.47
N ILE A 534 -23.10 0.59 -14.50
CA ILE A 534 -23.75 0.05 -15.70
C ILE A 534 -25.01 0.86 -16.04
N ASP A 535 -25.85 1.15 -15.05
CA ASP A 535 -27.07 1.95 -15.25
C ASP A 535 -26.77 3.36 -15.78
N GLN A 536 -25.74 4.00 -15.26
CA GLN A 536 -25.32 5.32 -15.73
C GLN A 536 -24.80 5.24 -17.17
N PHE A 537 -23.98 4.24 -17.48
CA PHE A 537 -23.45 4.07 -18.84
C PHE A 537 -24.57 3.75 -19.85
N MET A 538 -25.57 2.96 -19.45
CA MET A 538 -26.76 2.70 -20.27
C MET A 538 -27.55 3.98 -20.59
N ARG A 539 -27.64 4.91 -19.64
CA ARG A 539 -28.32 6.20 -19.84
C ARG A 539 -27.51 7.09 -20.79
N ASP A 540 -26.21 7.15 -20.60
CA ASP A 540 -25.31 7.99 -21.38
C ASP A 540 -25.28 7.56 -22.87
N LEU A 541 -25.37 6.25 -23.16
CA LEU A 541 -25.45 5.73 -24.52
C LEU A 541 -26.79 5.97 -25.22
N LYS A 542 -27.85 6.32 -24.50
CA LYS A 542 -29.17 6.64 -25.05
C LYS A 542 -29.35 8.14 -25.36
N ALA A 543 -28.55 8.97 -24.72
CA ALA A 543 -28.60 10.42 -24.88
C ALA A 543 -27.88 10.86 -26.17
#